data_c09acdca8e36ffe203a7140af66e700f
#
_entry.id   c09acdca8e36ffe203a7140af66e700f
#
_cell.length_a   1.000
_cell.length_b   1.000
_cell.length_c   1.000
_cell.angle_alpha   90.00
_cell.angle_beta   90.00
_cell.angle_gamma   90.00
#
_symmetry.space_group_name_H-M   'P 1'
#
loop_
_entity.id
_entity.type
_entity.pdbx_description
1 polymer ?
#
loop_
_entity_poly.entity_id
_entity_poly.type
_entity_poly.pdbx_seq_one_letter_code
_entity_poly.pdbx_strand_id
1 'polypeptide(L)'
;DNNGIRIAANIYTPADWSADGGKIYPAVCVAHPNGGVKEQVAGLYAQKLAERGFITIAADASYQGGSGGEPRYLDLPSIRTEDIRRMADVIARFPGVDANRISLLGICGGGGYAFNAAKTDKRFKAVATLSAFNTGLVRREGFLGTQKDTVAERLRAAAKQREAEAA
;
A
#
# COMPACT_ATOMS: atom_id res chain seq x y z
N ASP A 1 -10.50 -8.51 -3.04
CA ASP A 1 -10.06 -8.92 -1.70
C ASP A 1 -8.61 -9.38 -1.72
N ASN A 2 -8.03 -9.60 -0.55
CA ASN A 2 -6.71 -10.16 -0.36
C ASN A 2 -6.80 -11.34 0.61
N ASN A 3 -6.67 -12.58 0.10
CA ASN A 3 -6.75 -13.80 0.90
C ASN A 3 -8.00 -13.88 1.81
N GLY A 4 -9.17 -13.54 1.26
CA GLY A 4 -10.43 -13.49 2.00
C GLY A 4 -10.69 -12.19 2.77
N ILE A 5 -9.71 -11.31 2.89
CA ILE A 5 -9.88 -10.00 3.53
C ILE A 5 -10.45 -9.02 2.51
N ARG A 6 -11.61 -8.46 2.80
CA ARG A 6 -12.21 -7.40 1.98
C ARG A 6 -11.39 -6.12 2.08
N ILE A 7 -11.02 -5.54 0.95
CA ILE A 7 -10.23 -4.30 0.87
C ILE A 7 -11.14 -3.13 0.48
N ALA A 8 -11.13 -2.07 1.26
CA ALA A 8 -11.82 -0.82 0.98
C ALA A 8 -10.88 0.11 0.20
N ALA A 9 -11.37 0.65 -0.92
CA ALA A 9 -10.57 1.52 -1.78
C ALA A 9 -11.41 2.66 -2.35
N ASN A 10 -10.77 3.79 -2.64
CA ASN A 10 -11.32 4.89 -3.42
C ASN A 10 -10.59 4.94 -4.76
N ILE A 11 -11.36 5.16 -5.82
CA ILE A 11 -10.83 5.45 -7.16
C ILE A 11 -11.14 6.91 -7.48
N TYR A 12 -10.15 7.62 -8.01
CA TYR A 12 -10.28 8.99 -8.46
C TYR A 12 -10.03 9.04 -9.96
N THR A 13 -10.84 9.79 -10.67
CA THR A 13 -10.77 9.94 -12.12
C THR A 13 -10.54 11.40 -12.53
N PRO A 14 -9.89 11.65 -13.66
CA PRO A 14 -9.86 12.99 -14.25
C PRO A 14 -11.26 13.55 -14.47
N ALA A 15 -11.38 14.89 -14.46
CA ALA A 15 -12.67 15.55 -14.63
C ALA A 15 -13.35 15.26 -15.99
N ASP A 16 -12.56 14.94 -17.00
CA ASP A 16 -13.01 14.60 -18.34
C ASP A 16 -13.16 13.08 -18.59
N TRP A 17 -13.08 12.27 -17.52
CA TRP A 17 -13.30 10.84 -17.60
C TRP A 17 -14.79 10.51 -17.75
N SER A 18 -15.08 9.53 -18.61
CA SER A 18 -16.40 8.91 -18.74
C SER A 18 -16.22 7.41 -18.94
N ALA A 19 -17.09 6.61 -18.35
CA ALA A 19 -17.05 5.15 -18.48
C ALA A 19 -17.14 4.69 -19.95
N ASP A 20 -17.93 5.42 -20.76
CA ASP A 20 -18.17 5.12 -22.18
C ASP A 20 -17.38 6.06 -23.12
N GLY A 21 -16.50 6.89 -22.58
CA GLY A 21 -15.88 8.01 -23.30
C GLY A 21 -14.76 7.63 -24.27
N GLY A 22 -14.32 6.39 -24.30
CA GLY A 22 -13.26 5.91 -25.21
C GLY A 22 -11.86 6.48 -24.95
N LYS A 23 -11.72 7.47 -24.07
CA LYS A 23 -10.41 8.03 -23.69
C LYS A 23 -9.68 7.11 -22.71
N ILE A 24 -8.40 6.91 -22.97
CA ILE A 24 -7.54 5.99 -22.21
C ILE A 24 -6.51 6.76 -21.40
N TYR A 25 -6.39 6.44 -20.12
CA TYR A 25 -5.54 7.12 -19.14
C TYR A 25 -4.49 6.19 -18.55
N PRO A 26 -3.31 6.71 -18.20
CA PRO A 26 -2.40 5.99 -17.31
C PRO A 26 -2.99 5.89 -15.91
N ALA A 27 -2.56 4.88 -15.16
CA ALA A 27 -3.05 4.70 -13.79
C ALA A 27 -1.95 4.72 -12.74
N VAL A 28 -2.33 5.10 -11.50
CA VAL A 28 -1.42 5.09 -10.36
C VAL A 28 -2.10 4.45 -9.14
N CYS A 29 -1.47 3.40 -8.60
CA CYS A 29 -1.80 2.87 -7.29
C CYS A 29 -1.07 3.69 -6.21
N VAL A 30 -1.78 4.13 -5.18
CA VAL A 30 -1.19 4.95 -4.11
C VAL A 30 -1.26 4.21 -2.78
N ALA A 31 -0.08 3.85 -2.23
CA ALA A 31 0.06 3.13 -0.97
C ALA A 31 0.30 4.10 0.19
N HIS A 32 -0.56 4.04 1.21
CA HIS A 32 -0.55 4.93 2.37
C HIS A 32 0.59 4.62 3.37
N PRO A 33 0.97 5.58 4.24
CA PRO A 33 1.91 5.36 5.36
C PRO A 33 1.46 4.25 6.31
N ASN A 34 2.39 3.72 7.12
CA ASN A 34 2.02 2.83 8.22
C ASN A 34 1.00 3.52 9.14
N GLY A 35 -0.09 2.82 9.48
CA GLY A 35 -1.18 3.36 10.29
C GLY A 35 -2.03 4.42 9.61
N GLY A 36 -1.79 4.73 8.33
CA GLY A 36 -2.63 5.62 7.55
C GLY A 36 -3.87 4.92 6.97
N VAL A 37 -4.75 5.70 6.36
CA VAL A 37 -5.93 5.24 5.64
C VAL A 37 -6.06 5.96 4.30
N LYS A 38 -6.88 5.41 3.40
CA LYS A 38 -7.07 5.88 2.03
C LYS A 38 -7.58 7.32 1.91
N GLU A 39 -8.27 7.83 2.93
CA GLU A 39 -8.79 9.20 2.96
C GLU A 39 -7.75 10.26 3.33
N GLN A 40 -6.63 9.86 3.92
CA GLN A 40 -5.59 10.78 4.37
C GLN A 40 -4.63 11.13 3.23
N VAL A 41 -3.33 11.16 3.51
CA VAL A 41 -2.31 11.60 2.54
C VAL A 41 -2.35 10.79 1.24
N ALA A 42 -2.67 9.50 1.28
CA ALA A 42 -2.78 8.70 0.06
C ALA A 42 -3.92 9.18 -0.84
N GLY A 43 -5.08 9.47 -0.26
CA GLY A 43 -6.22 10.04 -1.00
C GLY A 43 -5.91 11.43 -1.56
N LEU A 44 -5.24 12.28 -0.79
CA LEU A 44 -4.81 13.60 -1.26
C LEU A 44 -3.93 13.49 -2.51
N TYR A 45 -2.90 12.63 -2.48
CA TYR A 45 -2.04 12.43 -3.65
C TYR A 45 -2.78 11.77 -4.81
N ALA A 46 -3.66 10.79 -4.54
CA ALA A 46 -4.48 10.14 -5.55
C ALA A 46 -5.37 11.16 -6.27
N GLN A 47 -6.05 12.03 -5.51
CA GLN A 47 -6.85 13.11 -6.08
C GLN A 47 -6.01 14.08 -6.92
N LYS A 48 -4.86 14.52 -6.40
CA LYS A 48 -3.98 15.46 -7.12
C LYS A 48 -3.39 14.87 -8.41
N LEU A 49 -3.18 13.57 -8.46
CA LEU A 49 -2.77 12.88 -9.68
C LEU A 49 -3.96 12.74 -10.65
N ALA A 50 -5.18 12.51 -10.15
CA ALA A 50 -6.38 12.48 -11.00
C ALA A 50 -6.62 13.83 -11.67
N GLU A 51 -6.44 14.95 -10.95
CA GLU A 51 -6.49 16.31 -11.52
C GLU A 51 -5.44 16.54 -12.64
N ARG A 52 -4.41 15.69 -12.73
CA ARG A 52 -3.36 15.71 -13.75
C ARG A 52 -3.51 14.67 -14.85
N GLY A 53 -4.65 14.02 -14.93
CA GLY A 53 -4.97 13.08 -16.03
C GLY A 53 -4.57 11.63 -15.77
N PHE A 54 -4.46 11.21 -14.52
CA PHE A 54 -4.29 9.80 -14.16
C PHE A 54 -5.60 9.25 -13.57
N ILE A 55 -5.91 7.99 -13.84
CA ILE A 55 -6.87 7.25 -13.01
C ILE A 55 -6.11 6.67 -11.82
N THR A 56 -6.58 6.91 -10.60
CA THR A 56 -5.82 6.52 -9.41
C THR A 56 -6.67 5.69 -8.45
N ILE A 57 -5.99 4.82 -7.69
CA ILE A 57 -6.60 4.04 -6.61
C ILE A 57 -5.79 4.21 -5.34
N ALA A 58 -6.47 4.50 -4.24
CA ALA A 58 -5.92 4.44 -2.89
C ALA A 58 -6.77 3.47 -2.06
N ALA A 59 -6.14 2.49 -1.43
CA ALA A 59 -6.81 1.48 -0.64
C ALA A 59 -6.34 1.51 0.81
N ASP A 60 -7.24 1.20 1.74
CA ASP A 60 -6.86 0.84 3.09
C ASP A 60 -6.16 -0.53 3.06
N ALA A 61 -5.06 -0.65 3.76
CA ALA A 61 -4.40 -1.92 3.92
C ALA A 61 -5.30 -2.92 4.67
N SER A 62 -5.08 -4.20 4.45
CA SER A 62 -5.64 -5.26 5.29
C SER A 62 -5.47 -4.91 6.77
N TYR A 63 -6.47 -5.17 7.58
CA TYR A 63 -6.55 -4.90 9.03
C TYR A 63 -6.66 -3.42 9.43
N GLN A 64 -6.80 -2.48 8.46
CA GLN A 64 -6.83 -1.04 8.73
C GLN A 64 -8.04 -0.36 8.09
N GLY A 65 -8.43 0.79 8.62
CA GLY A 65 -9.50 1.63 8.07
C GLY A 65 -10.80 0.86 7.82
N GLY A 66 -11.37 1.01 6.65
CA GLY A 66 -12.57 0.29 6.19
C GLY A 66 -12.30 -1.11 5.63
N SER A 67 -11.03 -1.53 5.50
CA SER A 67 -10.66 -2.89 5.13
C SER A 67 -10.91 -3.86 6.29
N GLY A 68 -11.17 -5.13 5.95
CA GLY A 68 -11.38 -6.20 6.92
C GLY A 68 -10.10 -6.73 7.53
N GLY A 69 -10.24 -7.84 8.25
CA GLY A 69 -9.17 -8.57 8.92
C GLY A 69 -9.08 -8.32 10.42
N GLU A 70 -8.79 -9.38 11.16
CA GLU A 70 -8.55 -9.37 12.60
C GLU A 70 -7.22 -10.11 12.91
N PRO A 71 -6.49 -9.68 13.98
CA PRO A 71 -6.74 -8.52 14.82
C PRO A 71 -6.55 -7.21 14.06
N ARG A 72 -7.23 -6.14 14.47
CA ARG A 72 -7.09 -4.82 13.83
C ARG A 72 -5.68 -4.25 14.00
N TYR A 73 -5.29 -3.38 13.06
CA TYR A 73 -4.01 -2.65 13.04
C TYR A 73 -2.77 -3.54 12.89
N LEU A 74 -2.96 -4.77 12.42
CA LEU A 74 -1.84 -5.65 12.10
C LEU A 74 -1.12 -5.16 10.84
N ASP A 75 0.21 -5.01 10.92
CA ASP A 75 1.04 -4.55 9.81
C ASP A 75 2.02 -5.65 9.40
N LEU A 76 1.57 -6.55 8.54
CA LEU A 76 2.36 -7.66 8.00
C LEU A 76 2.94 -7.28 6.64
N PRO A 77 4.28 -7.23 6.48
CA PRO A 77 4.93 -6.81 5.25
C PRO A 77 4.50 -7.60 4.00
N SER A 78 4.29 -8.91 4.12
CA SER A 78 3.83 -9.75 3.02
C SER A 78 2.42 -9.38 2.57
N ILE A 79 1.50 -9.18 3.52
CA ILE A 79 0.11 -8.82 3.24
C ILE A 79 0.05 -7.39 2.68
N ARG A 80 0.79 -6.45 3.26
CA ARG A 80 0.88 -5.08 2.74
C ARG A 80 1.38 -5.03 1.29
N THR A 81 2.37 -5.85 0.96
CA THR A 81 2.88 -5.97 -0.41
C THR A 81 1.81 -6.55 -1.34
N GLU A 82 1.06 -7.54 -0.88
CA GLU A 82 -0.02 -8.13 -1.65
C GLU A 82 -1.21 -7.18 -1.82
N ASP A 83 -1.58 -6.41 -0.81
CA ASP A 83 -2.62 -5.36 -0.93
C ASP A 83 -2.31 -4.40 -2.08
N ILE A 84 -1.03 -4.04 -2.25
CA ILE A 84 -0.58 -3.18 -3.35
C ILE A 84 -0.76 -3.87 -4.70
N ARG A 85 -0.45 -5.16 -4.82
CA ARG A 85 -0.69 -5.93 -6.05
C ARG A 85 -2.19 -6.04 -6.36
N ARG A 86 -3.03 -6.17 -5.32
CA ARG A 86 -4.49 -6.20 -5.49
C ARG A 86 -5.05 -4.87 -5.99
N MET A 87 -4.45 -3.74 -5.65
CA MET A 87 -4.82 -2.47 -6.28
C MET A 87 -4.58 -2.51 -7.79
N ALA A 88 -3.46 -3.09 -8.25
CA ALA A 88 -3.20 -3.25 -9.68
C ALA A 88 -4.18 -4.22 -10.36
N ASP A 89 -4.63 -5.28 -9.68
CA ASP A 89 -5.65 -6.20 -10.21
C ASP A 89 -6.97 -5.47 -10.50
N VAL A 90 -7.34 -4.55 -9.63
CA VAL A 90 -8.59 -3.79 -9.74
C VAL A 90 -8.46 -2.69 -10.78
N ILE A 91 -7.42 -1.86 -10.67
CA ILE A 91 -7.29 -0.67 -11.51
C ILE A 91 -7.03 -1.03 -12.98
N ALA A 92 -6.35 -2.14 -13.26
CA ALA A 92 -6.11 -2.60 -14.64
C ALA A 92 -7.39 -2.93 -15.42
N ARG A 93 -8.50 -3.19 -14.71
CA ARG A 93 -9.81 -3.51 -15.29
C ARG A 93 -10.79 -2.34 -15.21
N PHE A 94 -10.37 -1.23 -14.64
CA PHE A 94 -11.24 -0.07 -14.50
C PHE A 94 -11.43 0.62 -15.87
N PRO A 95 -12.66 1.02 -16.24
CA PRO A 95 -12.94 1.66 -17.54
C PRO A 95 -12.04 2.85 -17.82
N GLY A 96 -11.43 2.89 -18.99
CA GLY A 96 -10.53 3.97 -19.40
C GLY A 96 -9.09 3.82 -18.94
N VAL A 97 -8.72 2.75 -18.26
CA VAL A 97 -7.32 2.51 -17.84
C VAL A 97 -6.52 1.80 -18.94
N ASP A 98 -5.34 2.33 -19.23
CA ASP A 98 -4.31 1.61 -19.99
C ASP A 98 -3.52 0.68 -19.05
N ALA A 99 -3.81 -0.61 -19.11
CA ALA A 99 -3.16 -1.62 -18.29
C ALA A 99 -1.64 -1.73 -18.53
N ASN A 100 -1.13 -1.16 -19.64
CA ASN A 100 0.30 -1.09 -19.93
C ASN A 100 1.00 0.14 -19.32
N ARG A 101 0.24 1.05 -18.70
CA ARG A 101 0.74 2.28 -18.08
C ARG A 101 0.31 2.43 -16.63
N ILE A 102 0.45 1.36 -15.84
CA ILE A 102 0.20 1.38 -14.40
C ILE A 102 1.49 1.72 -13.66
N SER A 103 1.42 2.69 -12.77
CA SER A 103 2.51 3.13 -11.92
C SER A 103 2.14 3.02 -10.44
N LEU A 104 3.14 3.19 -9.57
CA LEU A 104 2.97 3.02 -8.14
C LEU A 104 3.60 4.20 -7.39
N LEU A 105 2.84 4.79 -6.47
CA LEU A 105 3.32 5.79 -5.53
C LEU A 105 3.21 5.22 -4.12
N GLY A 106 4.33 5.14 -3.40
CA GLY A 106 4.34 4.71 -2.01
C GLY A 106 4.80 5.82 -1.07
N ILE A 107 4.09 6.01 0.03
CA ILE A 107 4.34 7.11 0.98
C ILE A 107 4.79 6.52 2.31
N CYS A 108 5.91 7.00 2.85
CA CYS A 108 6.47 6.58 4.13
C CYS A 108 6.72 5.05 4.16
N GLY A 109 6.17 4.32 5.12
CA GLY A 109 6.22 2.85 5.14
C GLY A 109 5.57 2.19 3.92
N GLY A 110 4.52 2.78 3.37
CA GLY A 110 3.94 2.38 2.09
C GLY A 110 4.94 2.40 0.93
N GLY A 111 5.93 3.30 0.99
CA GLY A 111 7.01 3.36 0.01
C GLY A 111 7.90 2.12 0.01
N GLY A 112 8.25 1.61 1.18
CA GLY A 112 9.01 0.37 1.31
C GLY A 112 8.27 -0.84 0.73
N TYR A 113 6.97 -0.96 1.01
CA TYR A 113 6.12 -2.02 0.48
C TYR A 113 5.87 -1.87 -1.02
N ALA A 114 5.67 -0.63 -1.51
CA ALA A 114 5.54 -0.32 -2.92
C ALA A 114 6.79 -0.75 -3.70
N PHE A 115 7.95 -0.40 -3.21
CA PHE A 115 9.22 -0.81 -3.81
C PHE A 115 9.36 -2.33 -3.88
N ASN A 116 8.97 -3.02 -2.80
CA ASN A 116 8.99 -4.48 -2.75
C ASN A 116 8.00 -5.10 -3.76
N ALA A 117 6.80 -4.56 -3.90
CA ALA A 117 5.83 -5.03 -4.89
C ALA A 117 6.35 -4.87 -6.32
N ALA A 118 6.92 -3.70 -6.66
CA ALA A 118 7.43 -3.40 -8.01
C ALA A 118 8.63 -4.28 -8.43
N LYS A 119 9.39 -4.85 -7.49
CA LYS A 119 10.50 -5.75 -7.80
C LYS A 119 10.06 -6.97 -8.62
N THR A 120 8.90 -7.51 -8.32
CA THR A 120 8.41 -8.77 -8.89
C THR A 120 7.15 -8.63 -9.74
N ASP A 121 6.34 -7.59 -9.53
CA ASP A 121 5.14 -7.34 -10.31
C ASP A 121 5.43 -6.37 -11.46
N LYS A 122 5.57 -6.92 -12.67
CA LYS A 122 5.95 -6.18 -13.87
C LYS A 122 4.82 -5.39 -14.52
N ARG A 123 3.62 -5.42 -13.95
CA ARG A 123 2.54 -4.50 -14.33
C ARG A 123 2.89 -3.07 -13.96
N PHE A 124 3.62 -2.85 -12.87
CA PHE A 124 4.13 -1.54 -12.49
C PHE A 124 5.28 -1.11 -13.41
N LYS A 125 5.05 -0.09 -14.22
CA LYS A 125 6.03 0.45 -15.19
C LYS A 125 6.91 1.53 -14.59
N ALA A 126 6.45 2.17 -13.53
CA ALA A 126 7.22 3.13 -12.74
C ALA A 126 6.84 3.03 -11.27
N VAL A 127 7.78 3.35 -10.40
CA VAL A 127 7.57 3.48 -8.96
C VAL A 127 8.18 4.79 -8.46
N ALA A 128 7.41 5.53 -7.71
CA ALA A 128 7.86 6.70 -6.97
C ALA A 128 7.61 6.48 -5.47
N THR A 129 8.47 7.04 -4.65
CA THR A 129 8.32 6.98 -3.20
C THR A 129 8.55 8.35 -2.55
N LEU A 130 7.78 8.64 -1.52
CA LEU A 130 7.90 9.85 -0.72
C LEU A 130 8.31 9.45 0.71
N SER A 131 9.45 9.97 1.18
CA SER A 131 9.97 9.71 2.53
C SER A 131 9.98 8.21 2.90
N ALA A 132 10.29 7.34 1.93
CA ALA A 132 10.29 5.90 2.11
C ALA A 132 11.45 5.44 3.00
N PHE A 133 11.23 4.33 3.70
CA PHE A 133 12.26 3.66 4.47
C PHE A 133 12.10 2.14 4.40
N ASN A 134 13.16 1.43 4.75
CA ASN A 134 13.12 -0.02 4.88
C ASN A 134 12.45 -0.40 6.21
N THR A 135 11.19 -0.82 6.14
CA THR A 135 10.38 -1.18 7.32
C THR A 135 11.00 -2.32 8.12
N GLY A 136 11.58 -3.32 7.46
CA GLY A 136 12.26 -4.42 8.13
C GLY A 136 13.51 -3.97 8.91
N LEU A 137 14.30 -3.09 8.31
CA LEU A 137 15.48 -2.51 8.97
C LEU A 137 15.09 -1.71 10.21
N VAL A 138 14.10 -0.81 10.06
CA VAL A 138 13.62 0.02 11.17
C VAL A 138 13.04 -0.83 12.32
N ARG A 139 12.27 -1.88 11.99
CA ARG A 139 11.73 -2.77 13.01
C ARG A 139 12.80 -3.60 13.71
N ARG A 140 13.86 -3.97 13.01
CA ARG A 140 14.97 -4.74 13.60
C ARG A 140 15.91 -3.85 14.41
N GLU A 141 16.29 -2.70 13.86
CA GLU A 141 17.39 -1.88 14.41
C GLU A 141 16.93 -0.54 15.01
N GLY A 142 15.65 -0.24 14.94
CA GLY A 142 15.11 1.07 15.28
C GLY A 142 15.38 2.12 14.19
N PHE A 143 14.75 3.27 14.33
CA PHE A 143 14.98 4.40 13.42
C PHE A 143 16.43 4.88 13.58
N LEU A 144 17.16 4.97 12.47
CA LEU A 144 18.60 5.30 12.44
C LEU A 144 19.50 4.36 13.28
N GLY A 145 19.06 3.13 13.51
CA GLY A 145 19.85 2.13 14.25
C GLY A 145 19.86 2.31 15.76
N THR A 146 18.93 3.11 16.30
CA THR A 146 18.89 3.45 17.74
C THR A 146 18.56 2.27 18.67
N GLN A 147 18.21 1.11 18.13
CA GLN A 147 17.81 -0.08 18.90
C GLN A 147 18.59 -1.35 18.51
N LYS A 148 19.75 -1.21 17.89
CA LYS A 148 20.57 -2.35 17.46
C LYS A 148 20.91 -3.30 18.61
N ASP A 149 21.28 -2.74 19.76
CA ASP A 149 21.73 -3.50 20.91
C ASP A 149 20.62 -4.22 21.66
N THR A 150 19.34 -3.89 21.38
CA THR A 150 18.16 -4.49 22.03
C THR A 150 17.48 -5.59 21.22
N VAL A 151 18.04 -5.99 20.07
CA VAL A 151 17.39 -6.97 19.17
C VAL A 151 17.10 -8.29 19.87
N ALA A 152 18.12 -8.85 20.58
CA ALA A 152 17.97 -10.13 21.27
C ALA A 152 16.96 -10.08 22.43
N GLU A 153 16.89 -8.96 23.14
CA GLU A 153 15.92 -8.73 24.22
C GLU A 153 14.49 -8.66 23.65
N ARG A 154 14.28 -7.90 22.60
CA ARG A 154 12.96 -7.77 21.94
C ARG A 154 12.48 -9.10 21.34
N LEU A 155 13.39 -9.93 20.80
CA LEU A 155 13.05 -11.27 20.32
C LEU A 155 12.61 -12.20 21.47
N ARG A 156 13.30 -12.15 22.62
CA ARG A 156 12.89 -12.91 23.81
C ARG A 156 11.53 -12.43 24.34
N ALA A 157 11.29 -11.10 24.38
CA ALA A 157 10.01 -10.55 24.80
C ALA A 157 8.87 -10.97 23.86
N ALA A 158 9.10 -10.97 22.55
CA ALA A 158 8.13 -11.45 21.57
C ALA A 158 7.83 -12.94 21.73
N ALA A 159 8.82 -13.78 21.98
CA ALA A 159 8.62 -15.21 22.24
C ALA A 159 7.78 -15.43 23.49
N LYS A 160 8.09 -14.73 24.59
CA LYS A 160 7.31 -14.80 25.84
C LYS A 160 5.87 -14.34 25.66
N GLN A 161 5.63 -13.30 24.85
CA GLN A 161 4.28 -12.83 24.53
C GLN A 161 3.51 -13.90 23.75
N ARG A 162 4.12 -14.58 22.79
CA ARG A 162 3.48 -15.68 22.05
C ARG A 162 3.11 -16.86 22.94
N GLU A 163 3.93 -17.20 23.91
CA GLU A 163 3.61 -18.23 24.90
C GLU A 163 2.39 -17.83 25.74
N ALA A 164 2.30 -16.56 26.16
CA ALA A 164 1.18 -16.05 26.93
C ALA A 164 -0.14 -16.00 26.11
N GLU A 165 -0.05 -15.76 24.80
CA GLU A 165 -1.20 -15.75 23.91
C GLU A 165 -1.72 -17.16 23.56
N ALA A 166 -0.88 -18.18 23.70
CA ALA A 166 -1.20 -19.59 23.42
C ALA A 166 -1.77 -20.32 24.67
N ALA A 167 -1.67 -19.75 25.84
CA ALA A 167 -2.17 -20.31 27.11
C ALA A 167 -3.63 -19.97 27.37
#